data_94904fa94dd79854fe03fc1e87ecfa0c
#
_entry.id   94904fa94dd79854fe03fc1e87ecfa0c
#
_cell.length_a   1.000
_cell.length_b   1.000
_cell.length_c   1.000
_cell.angle_alpha   90.00
_cell.angle_beta   90.00
_cell.angle_gamma   90.00
#
_symmetry.space_group_name_H-M   'P 1'
#
loop_
_entity.id
_entity.type
_entity.pdbx_description
1 polymer ?
#
loop_
_entity_poly.entity_id
_entity_poly.type
_entity_poly.pdbx_seq_one_letter_code
_entity_poly.pdbx_strand_id
1 'polypeptide(L)'
;MYIPRQFALTDEETEAALAQAGFAQLVTHDSSGFLITPLPLIYDGHSLVGHVSRANPHWHADGRESVAIFSGPQAYISPGFYATKAETGKVVPTWNYEVLNVYGGLVTHDDADWVLNLVTMLTNRHEQRRTQPWQVTDAPESYTRAQLRAIVGVELVISKVEGKAKMSQNQPERNRTGVVAGLKASDEPHDQLVADRVDALGSTNANGRG
;
A
#
# COMPACT_ATOMS: atom_id res chain seq x y z
N MET A 1 -6.63 -12.11 -5.85
CA MET A 1 -5.75 -11.64 -6.97
C MET A 1 -4.98 -12.82 -7.57
N TYR A 2 -4.66 -12.83 -8.90
CA TYR A 2 -3.76 -13.84 -9.47
C TYR A 2 -2.31 -13.53 -9.12
N ILE A 3 -1.65 -14.43 -8.37
CA ILE A 3 -0.28 -14.25 -7.88
C ILE A 3 0.54 -15.49 -8.22
N PRO A 4 1.36 -15.47 -9.29
CA PRO A 4 2.37 -16.51 -9.50
C PRO A 4 3.33 -16.59 -8.30
N ARG A 5 3.72 -17.82 -7.93
CA ARG A 5 4.53 -18.08 -6.72
C ARG A 5 5.79 -17.20 -6.64
N GLN A 6 6.47 -16.98 -7.78
CA GLN A 6 7.69 -16.16 -7.83
C GLN A 6 7.47 -14.66 -7.57
N PHE A 7 6.21 -14.21 -7.56
CA PHE A 7 5.84 -12.80 -7.32
C PHE A 7 5.05 -12.61 -6.02
N ALA A 8 4.76 -13.68 -5.30
CA ALA A 8 4.10 -13.59 -4.01
C ALA A 8 5.07 -13.02 -2.97
N LEU A 9 4.59 -12.12 -2.13
CA LEU A 9 5.31 -11.74 -0.92
C LEU A 9 5.35 -12.92 0.04
N THR A 10 6.44 -13.08 0.78
CA THR A 10 6.53 -13.98 1.93
C THR A 10 5.69 -13.45 3.08
N ASP A 11 5.48 -14.25 4.12
CA ASP A 11 4.75 -13.82 5.32
C ASP A 11 5.46 -12.64 5.99
N GLU A 12 6.80 -12.67 6.08
CA GLU A 12 7.61 -11.58 6.62
C GLU A 12 7.51 -10.29 5.77
N GLU A 13 7.60 -10.41 4.45
CA GLU A 13 7.44 -9.28 3.53
C GLU A 13 6.02 -8.70 3.61
N THR A 14 5.01 -9.55 3.78
CA THR A 14 3.61 -9.15 3.93
C THR A 14 3.39 -8.38 5.22
N GLU A 15 3.92 -8.87 6.34
CA GLU A 15 3.85 -8.17 7.64
C GLU A 15 4.59 -6.82 7.60
N ALA A 16 5.77 -6.78 6.98
CA ALA A 16 6.51 -5.55 6.77
C ALA A 16 5.74 -4.53 5.91
N ALA A 17 5.03 -5.01 4.87
CA ALA A 17 4.20 -4.16 4.02
C ALA A 17 2.98 -3.62 4.77
N LEU A 18 2.32 -4.44 5.60
CA LEU A 18 1.23 -4.00 6.49
C LEU A 18 1.70 -2.95 7.48
N ALA A 19 2.84 -3.17 8.13
CA ALA A 19 3.41 -2.21 9.09
C ALA A 19 3.71 -0.84 8.44
N GLN A 20 3.95 -0.81 7.12
CA GLN A 20 4.16 0.40 6.33
C GLN A 20 2.88 0.91 5.65
N ALA A 21 1.73 0.27 5.89
CA ALA A 21 0.45 0.68 5.33
C ALA A 21 0.21 2.19 5.52
N GLY A 22 -0.30 2.84 4.48
CA GLY A 22 -0.46 4.27 4.43
C GLY A 22 -1.71 4.64 3.61
N PHE A 23 -1.54 5.28 2.45
CA PHE A 23 -2.67 5.70 1.62
C PHE A 23 -3.21 4.54 0.77
N ALA A 24 -4.51 4.28 0.86
CA ALA A 24 -5.19 3.17 0.20
C ALA A 24 -6.45 3.60 -0.56
N GLN A 25 -6.92 2.74 -1.44
CA GLN A 25 -8.29 2.74 -1.94
C GLN A 25 -9.08 1.73 -1.11
N LEU A 26 -9.99 2.19 -0.25
CA LEU A 26 -10.96 1.32 0.41
C LEU A 26 -12.12 1.08 -0.54
N VAL A 27 -12.39 -0.18 -0.85
CA VAL A 27 -13.44 -0.59 -1.78
C VAL A 27 -14.40 -1.53 -1.07
N THR A 28 -15.68 -1.18 -1.09
CA THR A 28 -16.78 -1.99 -0.54
C THR A 28 -17.85 -2.14 -1.61
N HIS A 29 -18.42 -3.32 -1.72
CA HIS A 29 -19.59 -3.54 -2.59
C HIS A 29 -20.87 -3.63 -1.74
N ASP A 30 -21.87 -2.84 -2.12
CA ASP A 30 -23.21 -2.92 -1.53
C ASP A 30 -24.30 -3.05 -2.61
N SER A 31 -25.57 -2.91 -2.23
CA SER A 31 -26.72 -3.01 -3.16
C SER A 31 -26.77 -1.88 -4.19
N SER A 32 -26.06 -0.78 -3.96
CA SER A 32 -25.98 0.37 -4.88
C SER A 32 -24.78 0.30 -5.83
N GLY A 33 -23.85 -0.66 -5.60
CA GLY A 33 -22.65 -0.84 -6.39
C GLY A 33 -21.35 -0.77 -5.56
N PHE A 34 -20.29 -0.24 -6.15
CA PHE A 34 -19.01 -0.09 -5.47
C PHE A 34 -18.89 1.29 -4.82
N LEU A 35 -18.63 1.30 -3.51
CA LEU A 35 -18.14 2.47 -2.79
C LEU A 35 -16.61 2.44 -2.85
N ILE A 36 -15.98 3.54 -3.29
CA ILE A 36 -14.52 3.65 -3.39
C ILE A 36 -14.11 4.95 -2.70
N THR A 37 -13.32 4.83 -1.63
CA THR A 37 -12.82 5.98 -0.88
C THR A 37 -11.30 5.90 -0.76
N PRO A 38 -10.55 6.87 -1.32
CA PRO A 38 -9.14 7.02 -1.05
C PRO A 38 -8.94 7.61 0.35
N LEU A 39 -8.18 6.95 1.22
CA LEU A 39 -7.90 7.42 2.58
C LEU A 39 -6.60 6.84 3.14
N PRO A 40 -5.96 7.52 4.10
CA PRO A 40 -4.89 6.91 4.88
C PRO A 40 -5.46 5.85 5.82
N LEU A 41 -4.85 4.68 5.81
CA LEU A 41 -5.11 3.58 6.75
C LEU A 41 -3.79 3.18 7.40
N ILE A 42 -3.80 2.92 8.69
CA ILE A 42 -2.65 2.39 9.41
C ILE A 42 -2.96 1.03 10.02
N TYR A 43 -1.96 0.18 10.06
CA TYR A 43 -2.03 -1.12 10.71
C TYR A 43 -1.74 -0.97 12.20
N ASP A 44 -2.65 -1.43 13.05
CA ASP A 44 -2.54 -1.35 14.52
C ASP A 44 -2.06 -2.66 15.17
N GLY A 45 -1.74 -3.66 14.35
CA GLY A 45 -1.35 -5.01 14.77
C GLY A 45 -2.44 -6.07 14.52
N HIS A 46 -3.69 -5.67 14.26
CA HIS A 46 -4.84 -6.56 14.05
C HIS A 46 -5.72 -6.12 12.88
N SER A 47 -5.90 -4.82 12.73
CA SER A 47 -6.82 -4.20 11.78
C SER A 47 -6.12 -3.07 11.03
N LEU A 48 -6.74 -2.62 9.94
CA LEU A 48 -6.42 -1.35 9.32
C LEU A 48 -7.42 -0.30 9.80
N VAL A 49 -6.93 0.79 10.38
CA VAL A 49 -7.77 1.84 10.96
C VAL A 49 -7.54 3.18 10.29
N GLY A 50 -8.62 3.94 10.13
CA GLY A 50 -8.63 5.28 9.54
C GLY A 50 -9.94 5.99 9.82
N HIS A 51 -10.18 7.13 9.16
CA HIS A 51 -11.46 7.81 9.27
C HIS A 51 -11.92 8.39 7.93
N VAL A 52 -13.21 8.60 7.82
CA VAL A 52 -13.84 9.28 6.69
C VAL A 52 -14.62 10.50 7.19
N SER A 53 -14.87 11.45 6.29
CA SER A 53 -15.84 12.52 6.60
C SER A 53 -17.21 11.91 6.88
N ARG A 54 -17.95 12.46 7.85
CA ARG A 54 -19.34 12.06 8.12
C ARG A 54 -20.26 12.23 6.90
N ALA A 55 -19.90 13.12 5.97
CA ALA A 55 -20.61 13.28 4.70
C ALA A 55 -20.29 12.19 3.66
N ASN A 56 -19.24 11.38 3.87
CA ASN A 56 -18.90 10.29 2.98
C ASN A 56 -19.82 9.09 3.27
N PRO A 57 -20.57 8.56 2.29
CA PRO A 57 -21.51 7.47 2.51
C PRO A 57 -20.84 6.14 2.90
N HIS A 58 -19.54 6.00 2.75
CA HIS A 58 -18.82 4.74 2.99
C HIS A 58 -18.98 4.22 4.42
N TRP A 59 -19.12 5.08 5.42
CA TRP A 59 -19.31 4.64 6.80
C TRP A 59 -20.68 3.96 7.06
N HIS A 60 -21.64 4.07 6.13
CA HIS A 60 -22.90 3.32 6.20
C HIS A 60 -22.75 1.85 5.73
N ALA A 61 -21.58 1.47 5.24
CA ALA A 61 -21.27 0.10 4.81
C ALA A 61 -20.76 -0.79 5.96
N ASP A 62 -21.10 -0.46 7.22
CA ASP A 62 -20.77 -1.26 8.40
C ASP A 62 -21.18 -2.74 8.24
N GLY A 63 -20.31 -3.67 8.66
CA GLY A 63 -20.50 -5.11 8.53
C GLY A 63 -20.29 -5.67 7.13
N ARG A 64 -19.91 -4.86 6.13
CA ARG A 64 -19.68 -5.32 4.75
C ARG A 64 -18.26 -5.82 4.55
N GLU A 65 -18.14 -6.86 3.71
CA GLU A 65 -16.84 -7.27 3.17
C GLU A 65 -16.24 -6.17 2.30
N SER A 66 -14.98 -5.85 2.58
CA SER A 66 -14.27 -4.74 1.96
C SER A 66 -12.85 -5.14 1.62
N VAL A 67 -12.21 -4.37 0.74
CA VAL A 67 -10.78 -4.50 0.45
C VAL A 67 -10.11 -3.14 0.47
N ALA A 68 -9.00 -3.03 1.19
CA ALA A 68 -8.08 -1.92 1.09
C ALA A 68 -6.96 -2.27 0.11
N ILE A 69 -6.78 -1.44 -0.92
CA ILE A 69 -5.77 -1.63 -1.97
C ILE A 69 -4.67 -0.60 -1.81
N PHE A 70 -3.47 -1.07 -1.51
CA PHE A 70 -2.26 -0.24 -1.45
C PHE A 70 -1.45 -0.48 -2.72
N SER A 71 -1.23 0.58 -3.49
CA SER A 71 -0.37 0.57 -4.67
C SER A 71 1.04 1.00 -4.27
N GLY A 72 2.01 0.15 -4.57
CA GLY A 72 3.43 0.46 -4.41
C GLY A 72 4.04 1.10 -5.66
N PRO A 73 5.38 1.12 -5.76
CA PRO A 73 6.06 1.62 -6.94
C PRO A 73 5.74 0.78 -8.17
N GLN A 74 5.68 1.44 -9.33
CA GLN A 74 5.37 0.81 -10.61
C GLN A 74 6.13 1.49 -11.73
N ALA A 75 6.57 0.70 -12.72
CA ALA A 75 7.27 1.21 -13.90
C ALA A 75 7.02 0.35 -15.13
N TYR A 76 7.01 0.99 -16.29
CA TYR A 76 7.06 0.31 -17.58
C TYR A 76 8.47 -0.23 -17.85
N ILE A 77 8.57 -1.50 -18.23
CA ILE A 77 9.84 -2.14 -18.55
C ILE A 77 9.95 -2.28 -20.06
N SER A 78 10.83 -1.46 -20.64
CA SER A 78 11.12 -1.50 -22.06
C SER A 78 11.87 -2.77 -22.43
N PRO A 79 11.53 -3.43 -23.56
CA PRO A 79 12.36 -4.49 -24.14
C PRO A 79 13.80 -4.04 -24.41
N GLY A 80 14.04 -2.74 -24.57
CA GLY A 80 15.36 -2.15 -24.74
C GLY A 80 16.31 -2.34 -23.56
N PHE A 81 15.78 -2.60 -22.37
CA PHE A 81 16.57 -2.86 -21.17
C PHE A 81 17.13 -4.29 -21.11
N TYR A 82 16.57 -5.23 -21.87
CA TYR A 82 16.96 -6.62 -21.83
C TYR A 82 18.18 -6.90 -22.70
N ALA A 83 19.28 -7.39 -22.11
CA ALA A 83 20.47 -7.84 -22.85
C ALA A 83 20.11 -8.91 -23.88
N THR A 84 19.20 -9.82 -23.55
CA THR A 84 18.74 -10.89 -24.46
C THR A 84 18.01 -10.40 -25.71
N LYS A 85 17.65 -9.11 -25.79
CA LYS A 85 17.09 -8.51 -27.01
C LYS A 85 18.07 -8.60 -28.17
N ALA A 86 19.33 -8.27 -27.93
CA ALA A 86 20.38 -8.33 -28.97
C ALA A 86 20.72 -9.78 -29.40
N GLU A 87 20.52 -10.74 -28.48
CA GLU A 87 20.84 -12.15 -28.72
C GLU A 87 19.75 -12.87 -29.54
N THR A 88 18.50 -12.65 -29.22
CA THR A 88 17.39 -13.48 -29.74
C THR A 88 16.23 -12.68 -30.30
N GLY A 89 16.08 -11.40 -29.95
CA GLY A 89 14.90 -10.59 -30.25
C GLY A 89 13.61 -11.05 -29.55
N LYS A 90 13.63 -12.15 -28.78
CA LYS A 90 12.46 -12.74 -28.13
C LYS A 90 12.17 -12.08 -26.79
N VAL A 91 11.85 -10.82 -26.81
CA VAL A 91 11.51 -9.99 -25.64
C VAL A 91 10.24 -9.20 -25.91
N VAL A 92 9.49 -8.94 -24.83
CA VAL A 92 8.23 -8.16 -24.87
C VAL A 92 8.24 -7.11 -23.75
N PRO A 93 7.53 -5.98 -23.93
CA PRO A 93 7.34 -5.01 -22.87
C PRO A 93 6.49 -5.60 -21.74
N THR A 94 6.67 -5.06 -20.53
CA THR A 94 5.87 -5.41 -19.38
C THR A 94 5.82 -4.25 -18.38
N TRP A 95 5.10 -4.44 -17.26
CA TRP A 95 5.14 -3.58 -16.09
C TRP A 95 5.72 -4.33 -14.91
N ASN A 96 6.56 -3.65 -14.14
CA ASN A 96 6.88 -4.02 -12.77
C ASN A 96 6.02 -3.19 -11.84
N TYR A 97 5.54 -3.80 -10.75
CA TYR A 97 4.67 -3.15 -9.77
C TYR A 97 4.62 -3.93 -8.45
N GLU A 98 4.28 -3.22 -7.38
CA GLU A 98 3.88 -3.81 -6.12
C GLU A 98 2.43 -3.47 -5.80
N VAL A 99 1.73 -4.40 -5.15
CA VAL A 99 0.37 -4.19 -4.66
C VAL A 99 0.13 -5.06 -3.44
N LEU A 100 -0.54 -4.48 -2.43
CA LEU A 100 -1.04 -5.19 -1.27
C LEU A 100 -2.56 -5.01 -1.22
N ASN A 101 -3.29 -6.12 -1.24
CA ASN A 101 -4.74 -6.16 -1.03
C ASN A 101 -5.03 -6.74 0.35
N VAL A 102 -5.69 -5.97 1.18
CA VAL A 102 -6.09 -6.36 2.53
C VAL A 102 -7.61 -6.48 2.55
N TYR A 103 -8.10 -7.67 2.76
CA TYR A 103 -9.53 -7.99 2.79
C TYR A 103 -10.02 -8.11 4.23
N GLY A 104 -11.26 -7.73 4.48
CA GLY A 104 -11.85 -7.87 5.81
C GLY A 104 -13.25 -7.30 5.93
N GLY A 105 -13.83 -7.49 7.09
CA GLY A 105 -15.10 -6.86 7.47
C GLY A 105 -14.89 -5.39 7.85
N LEU A 106 -15.67 -4.50 7.28
CA LEU A 106 -15.66 -3.08 7.66
C LEU A 106 -16.46 -2.89 8.95
N VAL A 107 -15.87 -2.23 9.93
CA VAL A 107 -16.51 -1.79 11.17
C VAL A 107 -16.42 -0.27 11.24
N THR A 108 -17.50 0.38 11.66
CA THR A 108 -17.53 1.83 11.79
C THR A 108 -17.66 2.26 13.23
N HIS A 109 -16.98 3.33 13.59
CA HIS A 109 -16.90 3.84 14.96
C HIS A 109 -17.35 5.30 15.00
N ASP A 110 -18.55 5.53 15.57
CA ASP A 110 -19.11 6.87 15.81
C ASP A 110 -18.96 7.26 17.30
N ASP A 111 -17.91 6.76 17.94
CA ASP A 111 -17.55 7.08 19.32
C ASP A 111 -16.43 8.12 19.35
N ALA A 112 -16.64 9.21 20.07
CA ALA A 112 -15.74 10.35 20.09
C ALA A 112 -14.37 10.02 20.69
N ASP A 113 -14.30 9.13 21.69
CA ASP A 113 -13.05 8.77 22.36
C ASP A 113 -12.26 7.82 21.45
N TRP A 114 -12.92 6.88 20.78
CA TRP A 114 -12.30 6.02 19.79
C TRP A 114 -11.69 6.85 18.64
N VAL A 115 -12.47 7.80 18.09
CA VAL A 115 -12.01 8.66 16.99
C VAL A 115 -10.87 9.58 17.45
N LEU A 116 -10.91 10.10 18.68
CA LEU A 116 -9.81 10.90 19.24
C LEU A 116 -8.51 10.09 19.35
N ASN A 117 -8.59 8.85 19.83
CA ASN A 117 -7.45 7.95 19.92
C ASN A 117 -6.87 7.67 18.52
N LEU A 118 -7.73 7.39 17.55
CA LEU A 118 -7.32 7.17 16.15
C LEU A 118 -6.60 8.39 15.57
N VAL A 119 -7.18 9.58 15.65
CA VAL A 119 -6.55 10.77 15.05
C VAL A 119 -5.26 11.15 15.78
N THR A 120 -5.15 10.85 17.08
CA THR A 120 -3.91 11.01 17.83
C THR A 120 -2.83 10.06 17.33
N MET A 121 -3.18 8.79 17.10
CA MET A 121 -2.26 7.78 16.55
C MET A 121 -1.81 8.14 15.13
N LEU A 122 -2.73 8.54 14.25
CA LEU A 122 -2.42 9.00 12.89
C LEU A 122 -1.49 10.21 12.90
N THR A 123 -1.81 11.21 13.74
CA THR A 123 -1.00 12.42 13.89
C THR A 123 0.41 12.06 14.33
N ASN A 124 0.55 11.29 15.40
CA ASN A 124 1.86 10.89 15.92
C ASN A 124 2.69 10.15 14.87
N ARG A 125 2.08 9.23 14.10
CA ARG A 125 2.76 8.48 13.04
C ARG A 125 3.33 9.40 11.96
N HIS A 126 2.60 10.43 11.56
CA HIS A 126 3.02 11.34 10.49
C HIS A 126 3.93 12.48 10.97
N GLU A 127 3.75 12.93 12.21
CA GLU A 127 4.50 14.04 12.77
C GLU A 127 5.83 13.63 13.43
N GLN A 128 6.01 12.38 13.87
CA GLN A 128 7.19 11.90 14.61
C GLN A 128 8.54 12.19 13.96
N ARG A 129 8.58 12.42 12.64
CA ARG A 129 9.80 12.72 11.88
C ARG A 129 10.07 14.21 11.71
N ARG A 130 9.19 15.06 12.24
CA ARG A 130 9.32 16.51 12.16
C ARG A 130 10.17 17.03 13.32
N THR A 131 10.88 18.13 13.09
CA THR A 131 11.68 18.79 14.11
C THR A 131 10.83 19.34 15.26
N GLN A 132 9.61 19.78 14.94
CA GLN A 132 8.59 20.23 15.89
C GLN A 132 7.28 19.50 15.54
N PRO A 133 7.05 18.29 16.09
CA PRO A 133 5.84 17.53 15.80
C PRO A 133 4.61 18.25 16.34
N TRP A 134 3.60 18.40 15.50
CA TRP A 134 2.29 18.88 15.92
C TRP A 134 1.55 17.77 16.67
N GLN A 135 0.82 18.14 17.73
CA GLN A 135 0.02 17.22 18.53
C GLN A 135 -1.45 17.66 18.52
N VAL A 136 -2.39 16.71 18.65
CA VAL A 136 -3.81 17.02 18.72
C VAL A 136 -4.15 17.97 19.86
N THR A 137 -3.37 17.92 20.94
CA THR A 137 -3.50 18.82 22.13
C THR A 137 -3.01 20.24 21.89
N ASP A 138 -2.33 20.53 20.79
CA ASP A 138 -1.93 21.91 20.43
C ASP A 138 -3.14 22.75 19.95
N ALA A 139 -4.20 22.07 19.50
CA ALA A 139 -5.45 22.74 19.11
C ALA A 139 -6.36 22.98 20.33
N PRO A 140 -7.14 24.07 20.35
CA PRO A 140 -8.13 24.29 21.40
C PRO A 140 -9.12 23.13 21.49
N GLU A 141 -9.43 22.68 22.70
CA GLU A 141 -10.31 21.52 22.96
C GLU A 141 -11.68 21.64 22.25
N SER A 142 -12.29 22.83 22.28
CA SER A 142 -13.58 23.07 21.63
C SER A 142 -13.51 22.91 20.11
N TYR A 143 -12.37 23.29 19.49
CA TYR A 143 -12.11 23.09 18.07
C TYR A 143 -11.94 21.59 17.76
N THR A 144 -11.09 20.90 18.53
CA THR A 144 -10.89 19.45 18.37
C THR A 144 -12.20 18.69 18.47
N ARG A 145 -13.02 18.95 19.48
CA ARG A 145 -14.35 18.33 19.61
C ARG A 145 -15.29 18.62 18.42
N ALA A 146 -15.19 19.81 17.84
CA ALA A 146 -15.98 20.13 16.64
C ALA A 146 -15.51 19.32 15.41
N GLN A 147 -14.20 19.16 15.24
CA GLN A 147 -13.65 18.34 14.15
C GLN A 147 -13.98 16.85 14.30
N LEU A 148 -13.90 16.30 15.51
CA LEU A 148 -14.26 14.89 15.78
C LEU A 148 -15.72 14.57 15.39
N ARG A 149 -16.66 15.51 15.59
CA ARG A 149 -18.06 15.32 15.16
C ARG A 149 -18.26 15.28 13.64
N ALA A 150 -17.29 15.78 12.87
CA ALA A 150 -17.35 15.83 11.41
C ALA A 150 -16.80 14.56 10.72
N ILE A 151 -16.26 13.64 11.50
CA ILE A 151 -15.64 12.41 10.98
C ILE A 151 -16.23 11.17 11.67
N VAL A 152 -16.05 10.01 11.03
CA VAL A 152 -16.40 8.69 11.55
C VAL A 152 -15.20 7.78 11.37
N GLY A 153 -14.85 7.02 12.40
CA GLY A 153 -13.81 6.01 12.34
C GLY A 153 -14.21 4.84 11.46
N VAL A 154 -13.25 4.30 10.75
CA VAL A 154 -13.39 3.06 9.98
C VAL A 154 -12.27 2.10 10.36
N GLU A 155 -12.64 0.84 10.54
CA GLU A 155 -11.75 -0.25 10.86
C GLU A 155 -12.02 -1.40 9.89
N LEU A 156 -10.99 -1.87 9.20
CA LEU A 156 -11.04 -3.08 8.39
C LEU A 156 -10.43 -4.23 9.21
N VAL A 157 -11.29 -5.07 9.78
CA VAL A 157 -10.90 -6.26 10.55
C VAL A 157 -10.38 -7.30 9.57
N ILE A 158 -9.07 -7.55 9.58
CA ILE A 158 -8.38 -8.30 8.54
C ILE A 158 -8.80 -9.77 8.57
N SER A 159 -9.27 -10.28 7.43
CA SER A 159 -9.55 -11.70 7.20
C SER A 159 -8.53 -12.37 6.27
N LYS A 160 -7.91 -11.59 5.36
CA LYS A 160 -6.96 -12.09 4.37
C LYS A 160 -6.09 -10.96 3.84
N VAL A 161 -4.82 -11.29 3.57
CA VAL A 161 -3.89 -10.38 2.90
C VAL A 161 -3.32 -11.06 1.65
N GLU A 162 -3.21 -10.31 0.56
CA GLU A 162 -2.57 -10.75 -0.69
C GLU A 162 -1.55 -9.70 -1.12
N GLY A 163 -0.26 -10.06 -1.04
CA GLY A 163 0.84 -9.20 -1.47
C GLY A 163 1.52 -9.73 -2.74
N LYS A 164 1.80 -8.82 -3.68
CA LYS A 164 2.47 -9.14 -4.94
C LYS A 164 3.53 -8.10 -5.27
N ALA A 165 4.75 -8.57 -5.52
CA ALA A 165 5.86 -7.79 -6.05
C ALA A 165 6.33 -8.42 -7.36
N LYS A 166 5.90 -7.89 -8.50
CA LYS A 166 6.41 -8.29 -9.82
C LYS A 166 7.55 -7.35 -10.22
N MET A 167 8.78 -7.79 -9.96
CA MET A 167 10.01 -7.01 -10.08
C MET A 167 11.07 -7.73 -10.94
N SER A 168 10.66 -8.32 -12.05
CA SER A 168 11.53 -9.04 -13.00
C SER A 168 12.26 -10.26 -12.41
N GLN A 169 11.78 -10.87 -11.32
CA GLN A 169 12.41 -12.03 -10.66
C GLN A 169 12.51 -13.25 -11.59
N ASN A 170 11.64 -13.34 -12.59
CA ASN A 170 11.62 -14.40 -13.60
C ASN A 170 12.61 -14.17 -14.75
N GLN A 171 13.34 -13.07 -14.75
CA GLN A 171 14.32 -12.75 -15.78
C GLN A 171 15.74 -13.22 -15.37
N PRO A 172 16.58 -13.61 -16.33
CA PRO A 172 17.98 -13.89 -16.04
C PRO A 172 18.69 -12.63 -15.51
N GLU A 173 19.74 -12.83 -14.73
CA GLU A 173 20.46 -11.74 -14.05
C GLU A 173 20.86 -10.60 -15.00
N ARG A 174 21.43 -10.93 -16.19
CA ARG A 174 21.83 -9.92 -17.18
C ARG A 174 20.67 -9.03 -17.65
N ASN A 175 19.43 -9.56 -17.69
CA ASN A 175 18.25 -8.77 -18.00
C ASN A 175 17.85 -7.88 -16.82
N ARG A 176 17.91 -8.40 -15.59
CA ARG A 176 17.62 -7.61 -14.38
C ARG A 176 18.60 -6.45 -14.23
N THR A 177 19.90 -6.70 -14.45
CA THR A 177 20.93 -5.65 -14.46
C THR A 177 20.60 -4.55 -15.48
N GLY A 178 20.20 -4.94 -16.69
CA GLY A 178 19.79 -3.99 -17.71
C GLY A 178 18.51 -3.20 -17.34
N VAL A 179 17.54 -3.85 -16.68
CA VAL A 179 16.34 -3.18 -16.16
C VAL A 179 16.72 -2.14 -15.10
N VAL A 180 17.55 -2.50 -14.12
CA VAL A 180 18.04 -1.57 -13.08
C VAL A 180 18.75 -0.36 -13.72
N ALA A 181 19.68 -0.62 -14.65
CA ALA A 181 20.40 0.46 -15.33
C ALA A 181 19.47 1.37 -16.15
N GLY A 182 18.52 0.79 -16.89
CA GLY A 182 17.56 1.55 -17.70
C GLY A 182 16.61 2.41 -16.87
N LEU A 183 16.11 1.88 -15.75
CA LEU A 183 15.24 2.63 -14.83
C LEU A 183 16.01 3.72 -14.08
N LYS A 184 17.26 3.45 -13.64
CA LYS A 184 18.10 4.46 -12.97
C LYS A 184 18.53 5.61 -13.90
N ALA A 185 18.46 5.43 -15.21
CA ALA A 185 18.72 6.48 -16.18
C ALA A 185 17.49 7.37 -16.46
N SER A 186 16.33 7.04 -15.89
CA SER A 186 15.08 7.82 -15.97
C SER A 186 15.03 8.88 -14.88
N ASP A 187 14.42 10.02 -15.17
CA ASP A 187 14.14 11.08 -14.18
C ASP A 187 12.81 10.85 -13.43
N GLU A 188 12.06 9.79 -13.75
CA GLU A 188 10.78 9.47 -13.13
C GLU A 188 10.98 8.87 -11.73
N PRO A 189 10.40 9.46 -10.66
CA PRO A 189 10.62 8.98 -9.29
C PRO A 189 10.20 7.52 -9.06
N HIS A 190 9.13 7.07 -9.70
CA HIS A 190 8.68 5.68 -9.60
C HIS A 190 9.68 4.71 -10.22
N ASP A 191 10.35 5.08 -11.32
CA ASP A 191 11.35 4.24 -11.97
C ASP A 191 12.54 3.99 -11.04
N GLN A 192 13.00 5.02 -10.31
CA GLN A 192 14.08 4.89 -9.31
C GLN A 192 13.69 3.88 -8.21
N LEU A 193 12.47 4.02 -7.66
CA LEU A 193 11.97 3.11 -6.63
C LEU A 193 11.87 1.66 -7.13
N VAL A 194 11.40 1.46 -8.36
CA VAL A 194 11.32 0.13 -8.97
C VAL A 194 12.71 -0.44 -9.22
N ALA A 195 13.68 0.38 -9.66
CA ALA A 195 15.07 -0.06 -9.86
C ALA A 195 15.67 -0.62 -8.55
N ASP A 196 15.48 0.11 -7.44
CA ASP A 196 15.98 -0.31 -6.13
C ASP A 196 15.31 -1.61 -5.65
N ARG A 197 14.01 -1.79 -5.93
CA ARG A 197 13.28 -3.03 -5.59
C ARG A 197 13.72 -4.22 -6.44
N VAL A 198 13.98 -4.03 -7.74
CA VAL A 198 14.53 -5.07 -8.63
C VAL A 198 15.89 -5.53 -8.14
N ASP A 199 16.75 -4.60 -7.74
CA ASP A 199 18.10 -4.88 -7.23
C ASP A 199 18.06 -5.66 -5.91
N ALA A 200 17.25 -5.19 -4.94
CA ALA A 200 17.07 -5.83 -3.63
C ALA A 200 16.57 -7.28 -3.76
N LEU A 201 15.53 -7.53 -4.55
CA LEU A 201 14.97 -8.87 -4.75
C LEU A 201 15.85 -9.78 -5.61
N GLY A 202 16.71 -9.21 -6.47
CA GLY A 202 17.73 -9.95 -7.22
C GLY A 202 18.78 -10.54 -6.30
N SER A 203 19.21 -9.80 -5.30
CA SER A 203 20.22 -10.20 -4.32
C SER A 203 19.74 -11.30 -3.37
N THR A 204 18.45 -11.28 -3.00
CA THR A 204 17.85 -12.27 -2.10
C THR A 204 17.69 -13.65 -2.78
N ASN A 205 17.40 -13.69 -4.09
CA ASN A 205 17.27 -14.92 -4.85
C ASN A 205 18.61 -15.66 -5.08
N ALA A 206 19.73 -14.94 -5.02
CA ALA A 206 21.06 -15.56 -5.10
C ALA A 206 21.41 -16.37 -3.83
N ASN A 207 20.75 -16.09 -2.69
CA ASN A 207 21.06 -16.63 -1.37
C ASN A 207 20.06 -17.64 -0.78
N GLY A 208 19.01 -18.10 -1.51
CA GLY A 208 18.20 -19.11 -0.85
C GLY A 208 16.74 -19.32 -1.20
N ARG A 209 16.34 -19.21 -2.45
CA ARG A 209 15.09 -19.83 -2.92
C ARG A 209 15.43 -21.01 -3.86
N GLY A 210 16.07 -22.05 -3.29
CA GLY A 210 16.26 -23.33 -3.91
C GLY A 210 15.08 -24.25 -3.61
#